data_c71ad31aa9863bcd0a4d6f580a74db97
#
_entry.id   c71ad31aa9863bcd0a4d6f580a74db97
#
_cell.length_a   1.000
_cell.length_b   1.000
_cell.length_c   1.000
_cell.angle_alpha   90.00
_cell.angle_beta   90.00
_cell.angle_gamma   90.00
#
_symmetry.space_group_name_H-M   'P 1'
#
loop_
_entity.id
_entity.type
_entity.pdbx_description
1 polymer ?
#
loop_
_entity_poly.entity_id
_entity_poly.type
_entity_poly.pdbx_seq_one_letter_code
_entity_poly.pdbx_strand_id
1 'polypeptide(L)'
;QLELTNFGPYRKEVINFTQFDHAPLFLIGGDTGAGKSTLFDAMTVALFATTSGDRNVEEMRSTFAGPEDDLTKVTFYFQQGNHLYRIERVLQQERAKRGGGTTIQKATASLVIVDKIGGQEIEKLGDKIKEVSDQIEQILGLNAEQFNQIILLLQNDFSRFLKEDSKT
;
A
#
# COMPACT_ATOMS: atom_id res chain seq x y z
N GLN A 1 5.20 1.82 -9.52
CA GLN A 1 4.58 0.49 -9.70
C GLN A 1 4.05 -0.01 -8.37
N LEU A 2 2.89 -0.67 -8.38
CA LEU A 2 2.28 -1.32 -7.22
C LEU A 2 2.10 -2.81 -7.53
N GLU A 3 2.55 -3.68 -6.62
CA GLU A 3 2.41 -5.13 -6.75
C GLU A 3 1.62 -5.66 -5.55
N LEU A 4 0.59 -6.43 -5.82
CA LEU A 4 -0.34 -6.97 -4.85
C LEU A 4 -0.35 -8.50 -4.88
N THR A 5 -0.33 -9.12 -3.71
CA THR A 5 -0.55 -10.56 -3.55
C THR A 5 -1.60 -10.78 -2.49
N ASN A 6 -2.70 -11.45 -2.81
CA ASN A 6 -3.82 -11.78 -1.93
C ASN A 6 -4.35 -10.59 -1.14
N PHE A 7 -4.45 -9.41 -1.78
CA PHE A 7 -4.85 -8.15 -1.17
C PHE A 7 -6.21 -7.68 -1.71
N GLY A 8 -7.22 -7.58 -0.86
CA GLY A 8 -8.59 -7.25 -1.24
C GLY A 8 -9.11 -8.20 -2.34
N PRO A 9 -9.61 -7.70 -3.48
CA PRO A 9 -10.07 -8.52 -4.59
C PRO A 9 -8.93 -9.08 -5.47
N TYR A 10 -7.67 -8.70 -5.21
CA TYR A 10 -6.53 -9.03 -6.05
C TYR A 10 -5.80 -10.28 -5.56
N ARG A 11 -5.75 -11.33 -6.38
CA ARG A 11 -4.94 -12.52 -6.09
C ARG A 11 -3.46 -12.27 -6.34
N LYS A 12 -3.14 -11.75 -7.51
CA LYS A 12 -1.79 -11.34 -7.89
C LYS A 12 -1.91 -10.31 -9.01
N GLU A 13 -1.50 -9.09 -8.73
CA GLU A 13 -1.66 -7.97 -9.66
C GLU A 13 -0.42 -7.08 -9.65
N VAL A 14 -0.08 -6.53 -10.81
CA VAL A 14 0.99 -5.55 -10.99
C VAL A 14 0.43 -4.35 -11.74
N ILE A 15 0.36 -3.22 -11.08
CA ILE A 15 -0.10 -1.95 -11.65
C ILE A 15 1.12 -1.08 -11.94
N ASN A 16 1.38 -0.86 -13.22
CA ASN A 16 2.49 -0.03 -13.66
C ASN A 16 1.99 1.39 -13.99
N PHE A 17 2.33 2.36 -13.15
CA PHE A 17 1.94 3.77 -13.32
C PHE A 17 2.85 4.53 -14.30
N THR A 18 4.02 4.00 -14.67
CA THR A 18 4.93 4.69 -15.60
C THR A 18 4.32 4.88 -16.99
N GLN A 19 3.29 4.11 -17.33
CA GLN A 19 2.53 4.30 -18.57
C GLN A 19 1.79 5.64 -18.61
N PHE A 20 1.62 6.30 -17.47
CA PHE A 20 0.90 7.58 -17.32
C PHE A 20 1.84 8.77 -17.11
N ASP A 21 3.16 8.58 -17.11
CA ASP A 21 4.14 9.64 -16.81
C ASP A 21 4.02 10.87 -17.73
N HIS A 22 3.45 10.70 -18.93
CA HIS A 22 3.20 11.77 -19.88
C HIS A 22 1.74 12.28 -19.89
N ALA A 23 0.86 11.70 -19.07
CA ALA A 23 -0.53 12.08 -18.99
C ALA A 23 -0.77 12.98 -17.77
N PRO A 24 -1.26 14.22 -17.95
CA PRO A 24 -1.52 15.13 -16.83
C PRO A 24 -2.65 14.64 -15.93
N LEU A 25 -3.49 13.74 -16.45
CA LEU A 25 -4.63 13.17 -15.75
C LEU A 25 -4.92 11.77 -16.30
N PHE A 26 -5.28 10.83 -15.43
CA PHE A 26 -5.78 9.52 -15.81
C PHE A 26 -6.98 9.12 -14.95
N LEU A 27 -7.82 8.24 -15.46
CA LEU A 27 -9.02 7.75 -14.80
C LEU A 27 -8.90 6.26 -14.51
N ILE A 28 -9.19 5.87 -13.27
CA ILE A 28 -9.37 4.48 -12.88
C ILE A 28 -10.87 4.15 -12.92
N GLY A 29 -11.31 3.52 -14.02
CA GLY A 29 -12.69 3.10 -14.25
C GLY A 29 -12.94 1.65 -13.83
N GLY A 30 -14.20 1.31 -13.56
CA GLY A 30 -14.65 -0.05 -13.26
C GLY A 30 -15.93 -0.05 -12.42
N ASP A 31 -16.57 -1.21 -12.30
CA ASP A 31 -17.80 -1.40 -11.55
C ASP A 31 -17.63 -1.14 -10.04
N THR A 32 -18.74 -0.92 -9.35
CA THR A 32 -18.73 -0.84 -7.88
C THR A 32 -18.26 -2.19 -7.31
N GLY A 33 -17.32 -2.16 -6.39
CA GLY A 33 -16.71 -3.38 -5.83
C GLY A 33 -15.52 -3.95 -6.62
N ALA A 34 -15.17 -3.40 -7.79
CA ALA A 34 -14.03 -3.85 -8.60
C ALA A 34 -12.65 -3.60 -7.96
N GLY A 35 -12.59 -3.03 -6.77
CA GLY A 35 -11.32 -2.83 -6.05
C GLY A 35 -10.63 -1.48 -6.29
N LYS A 36 -11.27 -0.51 -6.97
CA LYS A 36 -10.65 0.80 -7.25
C LYS A 36 -10.11 1.49 -5.99
N SER A 37 -10.91 1.57 -4.93
CA SER A 37 -10.48 2.16 -3.64
C SER A 37 -9.41 1.30 -2.96
N THR A 38 -9.42 -0.02 -3.18
CA THR A 38 -8.44 -0.94 -2.63
C THR A 38 -7.02 -0.68 -3.15
N LEU A 39 -6.86 -0.09 -4.34
CA LEU A 39 -5.55 0.35 -4.83
C LEU A 39 -4.97 1.47 -3.96
N PHE A 40 -5.80 2.41 -3.56
CA PHE A 40 -5.39 3.50 -2.65
C PHE A 40 -5.08 2.97 -1.25
N ASP A 41 -5.92 2.05 -0.73
CA ASP A 41 -5.60 1.36 0.53
C ASP A 41 -4.26 0.64 0.45
N ALA A 42 -3.98 -0.04 -0.67
CA ALA A 42 -2.72 -0.73 -0.85
C ALA A 42 -1.51 0.22 -0.83
N MET A 43 -1.61 1.40 -1.46
CA MET A 43 -0.56 2.43 -1.39
C MET A 43 -0.39 2.95 0.03
N THR A 44 -1.49 3.25 0.73
CA THR A 44 -1.46 3.75 2.11
C THR A 44 -0.91 2.68 3.07
N VAL A 45 -1.31 1.42 2.89
CA VAL A 45 -0.74 0.29 3.65
C VAL A 45 0.75 0.15 3.38
N ALA A 46 1.19 0.21 2.11
CA ALA A 46 2.61 0.13 1.80
C ALA A 46 3.39 1.24 2.51
N LEU A 47 2.97 2.49 2.38
CA LEU A 47 3.68 3.64 2.92
C LEU A 47 3.59 3.72 4.46
N PHE A 48 2.41 3.61 5.02
CA PHE A 48 2.14 3.98 6.42
C PHE A 48 1.65 2.85 7.32
N ALA A 49 1.51 1.62 6.80
CA ALA A 49 0.94 0.48 7.54
C ALA A 49 -0.49 0.71 8.07
N THR A 50 -1.27 1.54 7.39
CA THR A 50 -2.68 1.82 7.67
C THR A 50 -3.48 1.85 6.38
N THR A 51 -4.80 1.77 6.43
CA THR A 51 -5.68 1.93 5.27
C THR A 51 -6.02 3.42 5.06
N SER A 52 -6.57 3.74 3.89
CA SER A 52 -7.04 5.09 3.57
C SER A 52 -8.36 5.46 4.26
N GLY A 53 -9.03 4.53 4.93
CA GLY A 53 -10.28 4.71 5.65
C GLY A 53 -10.25 3.99 7.01
N ASP A 54 -11.42 3.66 7.54
CA ASP A 54 -11.59 3.07 8.88
C ASP A 54 -11.38 1.54 8.90
N ARG A 55 -10.95 0.92 7.78
CA ARG A 55 -10.76 -0.54 7.70
C ARG A 55 -9.48 -0.96 8.42
N ASN A 56 -9.54 -2.10 9.09
CA ASN A 56 -8.35 -2.70 9.67
C ASN A 56 -7.44 -3.24 8.56
N VAL A 57 -6.13 -3.02 8.69
CA VAL A 57 -5.13 -3.51 7.72
C VAL A 57 -5.18 -5.04 7.56
N GLU A 58 -5.44 -5.78 8.62
CA GLU A 58 -5.54 -7.23 8.59
C GLU A 58 -6.74 -7.74 7.77
N GLU A 59 -7.81 -6.95 7.67
CA GLU A 59 -9.00 -7.24 6.86
C GLU A 59 -8.73 -7.08 5.35
N MET A 60 -7.58 -6.53 4.98
CA MET A 60 -7.19 -6.39 3.58
C MET A 60 -6.72 -7.70 2.95
N ARG A 61 -6.55 -8.78 3.75
CA ARG A 61 -6.32 -10.11 3.20
C ARG A 61 -7.54 -10.55 2.38
N SER A 62 -7.29 -11.07 1.19
CA SER A 62 -8.34 -11.58 0.31
C SER A 62 -9.15 -12.70 1.00
N THR A 63 -10.47 -12.62 0.93
CA THR A 63 -11.37 -13.60 1.55
C THR A 63 -11.28 -15.00 0.91
N PHE A 64 -10.73 -15.09 -0.29
CA PHE A 64 -10.48 -16.35 -1.00
C PHE A 64 -9.11 -16.97 -0.65
N ALA A 65 -8.26 -16.26 0.09
CA ALA A 65 -6.92 -16.76 0.44
C ALA A 65 -6.93 -17.46 1.80
N GLY A 66 -6.64 -18.74 1.80
CA GLY A 66 -6.48 -19.57 3.01
C GLY A 66 -5.05 -19.57 3.56
N PRO A 67 -4.80 -20.32 4.66
CA PRO A 67 -3.47 -20.42 5.27
C PRO A 67 -2.41 -21.08 4.38
N GLU A 68 -2.81 -21.86 3.38
CA GLU A 68 -1.93 -22.54 2.41
C GLU A 68 -1.50 -21.63 1.25
N ASP A 69 -2.22 -20.53 1.03
CA ASP A 69 -1.95 -19.60 -0.05
C ASP A 69 -0.74 -18.69 0.27
N ASP A 70 -0.24 -18.01 -0.76
CA ASP A 70 0.80 -17.00 -0.61
C ASP A 70 0.41 -15.94 0.43
N LEU A 71 1.42 -15.42 1.11
CA LEU A 71 1.21 -14.36 2.09
C LEU A 71 0.64 -13.11 1.44
N THR A 72 -0.27 -12.45 2.14
CA THR A 72 -0.76 -11.13 1.73
C THR A 72 0.38 -10.13 1.81
N LYS A 73 0.71 -9.56 0.65
CA LYS A 73 1.86 -8.69 0.49
C LYS A 73 1.54 -7.53 -0.43
N VAL A 74 2.06 -6.36 -0.08
CA VAL A 74 2.08 -5.18 -0.93
C VAL A 74 3.52 -4.74 -1.14
N THR A 75 3.91 -4.57 -2.41
CA THR A 75 5.18 -3.96 -2.80
C THR A 75 4.89 -2.69 -3.59
N PHE A 76 5.47 -1.57 -3.19
CA PHE A 76 5.27 -0.31 -3.87
C PHE A 76 6.62 0.32 -4.22
N TYR A 77 6.78 0.67 -5.51
CA TYR A 77 7.92 1.42 -6.03
C TYR A 77 7.49 2.86 -6.25
N PHE A 78 8.23 3.80 -5.67
CA PHE A 78 8.00 5.23 -5.86
C PHE A 78 9.33 5.97 -5.96
N GLN A 79 9.32 7.09 -6.66
CA GLN A 79 10.47 7.96 -6.79
C GLN A 79 10.28 9.21 -5.95
N GLN A 80 11.31 9.57 -5.20
CA GLN A 80 11.39 10.84 -4.49
C GLN A 80 12.78 11.42 -4.68
N GLY A 81 12.86 12.63 -5.25
CA GLY A 81 14.13 13.20 -5.67
C GLY A 81 14.83 12.31 -6.72
N ASN A 82 16.08 11.99 -6.48
CA ASN A 82 16.90 11.17 -7.37
C ASN A 82 16.92 9.67 -7.00
N HIS A 83 16.12 9.25 -6.01
CA HIS A 83 16.12 7.87 -5.56
C HIS A 83 14.81 7.18 -5.92
N LEU A 84 14.94 5.93 -6.36
CA LEU A 84 13.83 5.00 -6.52
C LEU A 84 13.78 4.09 -5.29
N TYR A 85 12.66 4.13 -4.60
CA TYR A 85 12.44 3.35 -3.39
C TYR A 85 11.58 2.14 -3.69
N ARG A 86 11.86 1.02 -3.03
CA ARG A 86 10.98 -0.14 -2.94
C ARG A 86 10.61 -0.34 -1.48
N ILE A 87 9.33 -0.26 -1.17
CA ILE A 87 8.77 -0.65 0.11
C ILE A 87 7.97 -1.93 -0.05
N GLU A 88 8.18 -2.88 0.85
CA GLU A 88 7.43 -4.13 0.91
C GLU A 88 6.83 -4.30 2.30
N ARG A 89 5.55 -4.66 2.37
CA ARG A 89 4.90 -5.05 3.62
C ARG A 89 4.16 -6.37 3.44
N VAL A 90 4.37 -7.26 4.41
CA VAL A 90 3.59 -8.49 4.58
C VAL A 90 2.65 -8.25 5.75
N LEU A 91 1.36 -8.54 5.59
CA LEU A 91 0.36 -8.35 6.63
C LEU A 91 0.42 -9.48 7.65
N GLN A 92 -0.01 -9.21 8.89
CA GLN A 92 -0.23 -10.26 9.87
C GLN A 92 -1.37 -11.17 9.41
N GLN A 93 -1.16 -12.49 9.47
CA GLN A 93 -2.12 -13.46 8.95
C GLN A 93 -1.82 -14.89 9.43
N GLU A 94 -2.80 -15.76 9.33
CA GLU A 94 -2.56 -17.18 9.49
C GLU A 94 -1.84 -17.78 8.28
N ARG A 95 -0.93 -18.71 8.56
CA ARG A 95 -0.28 -19.55 7.55
C ARG A 95 -0.18 -21.00 8.01
N ALA A 96 -0.18 -21.91 7.05
CA ALA A 96 0.01 -23.32 7.32
C ALA A 96 1.43 -23.63 7.83
N LYS A 97 1.52 -24.61 8.72
CA LYS A 97 2.79 -25.20 9.18
C LYS A 97 3.14 -26.42 8.33
N ARG A 98 4.43 -26.67 8.11
CA ARG A 98 4.92 -27.85 7.40
C ARG A 98 4.49 -29.18 8.03
N GLY A 99 4.17 -29.21 9.31
CA GLY A 99 3.73 -30.42 10.05
C GLY A 99 2.22 -30.51 10.30
N GLY A 100 1.42 -29.68 9.63
CA GLY A 100 -0.03 -29.55 9.84
C GLY A 100 -0.41 -28.47 10.87
N GLY A 101 -1.66 -28.03 10.81
CA GLY A 101 -2.18 -26.89 11.58
C GLY A 101 -1.71 -25.55 11.07
N THR A 102 -2.04 -24.48 11.80
CA THR A 102 -1.72 -23.11 11.43
C THR A 102 -0.81 -22.40 12.45
N THR A 103 -0.23 -21.30 12.04
CA THR A 103 0.53 -20.38 12.90
C THR A 103 0.31 -18.95 12.43
N ILE A 104 0.55 -17.99 13.30
CA ILE A 104 0.48 -16.58 12.93
C ILE A 104 1.81 -16.15 12.30
N GLN A 105 1.74 -15.70 11.05
CA GLN A 105 2.80 -14.93 10.41
C GLN A 105 2.68 -13.50 10.92
N LYS A 106 3.68 -13.01 11.61
CA LYS A 106 3.73 -11.61 12.05
C LYS A 106 3.92 -10.69 10.83
N ALA A 107 3.37 -9.49 10.92
CA ALA A 107 3.62 -8.44 9.94
C ALA A 107 5.12 -8.15 9.83
N THR A 108 5.56 -7.86 8.59
CA THR A 108 6.95 -7.43 8.31
C THR A 108 6.94 -6.22 7.37
N ALA A 109 8.03 -5.46 7.40
CA ALA A 109 8.25 -4.35 6.49
C ALA A 109 9.71 -4.30 6.05
N SER A 110 9.96 -3.81 4.85
CA SER A 110 11.31 -3.55 4.31
C SER A 110 11.26 -2.31 3.43
N LEU A 111 12.27 -1.44 3.56
CA LEU A 111 12.46 -0.26 2.72
C LEU A 111 13.88 -0.23 2.21
N VAL A 112 14.02 -0.14 0.89
CA VAL A 112 15.32 -0.11 0.21
C VAL A 112 15.34 0.92 -0.92
N ILE A 113 16.52 1.43 -1.25
CA ILE A 113 16.77 2.12 -2.51
C ILE A 113 17.18 1.08 -3.54
N VAL A 114 16.64 1.17 -4.76
CA VAL A 114 16.91 0.25 -5.87
C VAL A 114 17.39 1.01 -7.11
N ASP A 115 18.13 0.32 -7.99
CA ASP A 115 18.61 0.90 -9.25
C ASP A 115 17.49 1.06 -10.28
N LYS A 116 16.52 0.15 -10.27
CA LYS A 116 15.34 0.15 -11.15
C LYS A 116 14.23 -0.70 -10.55
N ILE A 117 13.04 -0.61 -11.11
CA ILE A 117 11.91 -1.50 -10.76
C ILE A 117 12.32 -2.97 -11.02
N GLY A 118 12.17 -3.81 -9.99
CA GLY A 118 12.61 -5.22 -10.04
C GLY A 118 14.13 -5.42 -10.08
N GLY A 119 14.90 -4.35 -9.89
CA GLY A 119 16.36 -4.38 -9.93
C GLY A 119 17.03 -4.66 -8.58
N GLN A 120 18.32 -4.36 -8.51
CA GLN A 120 19.14 -4.64 -7.34
C GLN A 120 18.94 -3.59 -6.23
N GLU A 121 19.07 -4.04 -5.00
CA GLU A 121 19.12 -3.17 -3.83
C GLU A 121 20.46 -2.44 -3.78
N ILE A 122 20.41 -1.09 -3.75
CA ILE A 122 21.57 -0.23 -3.60
C ILE A 122 21.83 0.01 -2.11
N GLU A 123 20.77 0.30 -1.35
CA GLU A 123 20.85 0.65 0.07
C GLU A 123 19.61 0.17 0.81
N LYS A 124 19.82 -0.40 1.99
CA LYS A 124 18.73 -0.78 2.90
C LYS A 124 18.51 0.32 3.94
N LEU A 125 17.29 0.84 3.99
CA LEU A 125 16.91 1.94 4.89
C LEU A 125 16.19 1.46 6.15
N GLY A 126 15.58 0.26 6.13
CA GLY A 126 14.91 -0.32 7.28
C GLY A 126 14.32 -1.70 7.02
N ASP A 127 14.16 -2.49 8.08
CA ASP A 127 13.53 -3.82 8.05
C ASP A 127 12.57 -4.10 9.23
N LYS A 128 12.33 -3.08 10.06
CA LYS A 128 11.35 -3.13 11.14
C LYS A 128 10.18 -2.20 10.82
N ILE A 129 8.97 -2.61 11.21
CA ILE A 129 7.74 -1.87 10.90
C ILE A 129 7.84 -0.40 11.29
N LYS A 130 8.28 -0.10 12.53
CA LYS A 130 8.40 1.27 13.01
C LYS A 130 9.48 2.04 12.26
N GLU A 131 10.65 1.47 12.10
CA GLU A 131 11.77 2.09 11.39
C GLU A 131 11.40 2.46 9.95
N VAL A 132 10.75 1.54 9.22
CA VAL A 132 10.25 1.78 7.86
C VAL A 132 9.21 2.90 7.85
N SER A 133 8.28 2.94 8.81
CA SER A 133 7.27 4.00 8.88
C SER A 133 7.90 5.36 9.17
N ASP A 134 8.82 5.45 10.13
CA ASP A 134 9.54 6.68 10.48
C ASP A 134 10.35 7.20 9.25
N GLN A 135 11.01 6.30 8.51
CA GLN A 135 11.77 6.66 7.30
C GLN A 135 10.85 7.17 6.18
N ILE A 136 9.69 6.54 5.97
CA ILE A 136 8.72 7.00 4.95
C ILE A 136 8.20 8.40 5.28
N GLU A 137 7.86 8.68 6.53
CA GLU A 137 7.43 10.02 6.93
C GLU A 137 8.52 11.08 6.69
N GLN A 138 9.79 10.73 6.94
CA GLN A 138 10.92 11.63 6.65
C GLN A 138 11.13 11.85 5.14
N ILE A 139 11.04 10.79 4.33
CA ILE A 139 11.23 10.85 2.88
C ILE A 139 10.12 11.67 2.21
N LEU A 140 8.86 11.46 2.62
CA LEU A 140 7.70 12.11 2.02
C LEU A 140 7.40 13.48 2.63
N GLY A 141 7.85 13.76 3.86
CA GLY A 141 7.54 14.98 4.59
C GLY A 141 6.08 15.05 5.07
N LEU A 142 5.35 13.92 5.07
CA LEU A 142 3.95 13.84 5.52
C LEU A 142 3.70 12.51 6.24
N ASN A 143 2.73 12.54 7.16
CA ASN A 143 2.20 11.34 7.81
C ASN A 143 0.99 10.77 7.04
N ALA A 144 0.45 9.65 7.52
CA ALA A 144 -0.69 8.96 6.90
C ALA A 144 -1.94 9.84 6.77
N GLU A 145 -2.27 10.62 7.81
CA GLU A 145 -3.45 11.48 7.82
C GLU A 145 -3.31 12.59 6.77
N GLN A 146 -2.17 13.28 6.73
CA GLN A 146 -1.87 14.32 5.74
C GLN A 146 -1.86 13.74 4.32
N PHE A 147 -1.29 12.54 4.12
CA PHE A 147 -1.32 11.87 2.83
C PHE A 147 -2.75 11.60 2.37
N ASN A 148 -3.59 11.06 3.24
CA ASN A 148 -4.99 10.80 2.93
C ASN A 148 -5.78 12.07 2.62
N GLN A 149 -5.54 13.16 3.34
CA GLN A 149 -6.22 14.44 3.14
C GLN A 149 -5.78 15.18 1.87
N ILE A 150 -4.50 15.12 1.53
CA ILE A 150 -3.91 15.93 0.44
C ILE A 150 -3.87 15.15 -0.87
N ILE A 151 -3.48 13.88 -0.81
CA ILE A 151 -3.23 13.05 -2.00
C ILE A 151 -4.45 12.23 -2.38
N LEU A 152 -5.20 11.74 -1.37
CA LEU A 152 -6.39 10.92 -1.56
C LEU A 152 -7.62 11.73 -1.16
N LEU A 153 -8.17 12.53 -2.07
CA LEU A 153 -9.53 13.06 -1.91
C LEU A 153 -10.51 11.89 -1.99
N LEU A 154 -10.71 11.21 -0.86
CA LEU A 154 -11.61 10.06 -0.75
C LEU A 154 -13.03 10.46 -1.14
N GLN A 155 -13.77 9.54 -1.75
CA GLN A 155 -15.07 9.73 -2.41
C GLN A 155 -16.16 10.37 -1.54
N ASN A 156 -16.02 10.36 -0.21
CA ASN A 156 -16.97 10.99 0.73
C ASN A 156 -16.42 12.24 1.43
N ASP A 157 -15.12 12.51 1.38
CA ASP A 157 -14.50 13.62 2.10
C ASP A 157 -14.58 14.94 1.32
N PHE A 158 -14.76 14.88 -0.01
CA PHE A 158 -15.04 16.08 -0.81
C PHE A 158 -16.31 16.80 -0.35
N SER A 159 -17.32 16.06 0.06
CA SER A 159 -18.57 16.62 0.64
C SER A 159 -18.34 17.21 2.02
N ARG A 160 -17.37 16.73 2.78
CA ARG A 160 -16.97 17.23 4.10
C ARG A 160 -16.17 18.52 3.95
N PHE A 161 -15.18 18.51 3.06
CA PHE A 161 -14.35 19.68 2.74
C PHE A 161 -15.21 20.87 2.28
N LEU A 162 -16.19 20.65 1.39
CA LEU A 162 -17.10 21.69 0.92
C LEU A 162 -18.08 22.18 2.01
N LYS A 163 -18.34 21.41 3.06
CA LYS A 163 -19.25 21.79 4.16
C LYS A 163 -18.53 22.53 5.28
N GLU A 164 -17.24 22.32 5.48
CA GLU A 164 -16.43 23.04 6.50
C GLU A 164 -16.14 24.48 6.06
N ASP A 165 -15.93 24.75 4.77
CA ASP A 165 -15.76 26.12 4.23
C ASP A 165 -17.05 26.95 4.23
N SER A 166 -18.22 26.37 4.54
CA SER A 166 -19.51 27.08 4.56
C SER A 166 -19.88 27.62 5.93
N LYS A 167 -19.00 27.57 6.92
CA LYS A 167 -19.25 28.02 8.31
C LYS A 167 -18.40 29.20 8.73
N THR A 168 -18.00 30.05 7.77
CA THR A 168 -17.37 31.34 8.08
C THR A 168 -18.34 32.48 7.79
#